data_9b36a563c5a0108f6f230d680a102638
#
_entry.id   9b36a563c5a0108f6f230d680a102638
#
_cell.length_a   1.000
_cell.length_b   1.000
_cell.length_c   1.000
_cell.angle_alpha   90.00
_cell.angle_beta   90.00
_cell.angle_gamma   90.00
#
_symmetry.space_group_name_H-M   'P 1'
#
loop_
_entity.id
_entity.type
_entity.pdbx_description
1 polymer ?
#
loop_
_entity_poly.entity_id
_entity_poly.type
_entity_poly.pdbx_seq_one_letter_code
_entity_poly.pdbx_strand_id
1 'polypeptide(L)'
;MGQARFERRPTSFLYRQLFWWAGVAERRWSHPTKYGRGTMTTLTAGYSRSDIERVVRSVLEKQLGVSPAQAAPVSATPERNPLVVNISARHVHLSEEHVEILFGKGATLEPMKSLYQDGFFAAKQTVMVVGPRKRMLPEVRVLGPCRPSQVELAFTDSISLGIDAPIRISGDHHDTPGCVLVGPAGVVELKQGVIRAMRHVHMSPADMEQYGVKNGDRMHLRIESPSCTTVLEDLAVRGDAKVKLEVHLDTDEGNAVNLPAATHVELIKPHACACEQH
;
A
#
# COMPACT_ATOMS: atom_id res chain seq x y z
N MET A 1 -13.87 50.94 26.59
CA MET A 1 -12.78 50.12 26.02
C MET A 1 -13.23 48.68 26.15
N GLY A 2 -13.73 48.08 25.07
CA GLY A 2 -14.40 46.79 25.06
C GLY A 2 -13.43 45.63 24.91
N GLN A 3 -13.56 44.65 25.82
CA GLN A 3 -12.94 43.36 25.67
C GLN A 3 -13.86 42.44 24.87
N ALA A 4 -13.44 42.02 23.68
CA ALA A 4 -14.11 40.99 22.89
C ALA A 4 -13.82 39.62 23.49
N ARG A 5 -14.85 38.96 23.99
CA ARG A 5 -14.80 37.53 24.36
C ARG A 5 -14.85 36.67 23.10
N PHE A 6 -13.78 35.94 22.86
CA PHE A 6 -13.75 34.83 21.87
C PHE A 6 -14.36 33.60 22.53
N GLU A 7 -15.57 33.25 22.17
CA GLU A 7 -16.18 31.94 22.48
C GLU A 7 -15.55 30.87 21.58
N ARG A 8 -14.78 29.93 22.19
CA ARG A 8 -14.32 28.73 21.52
C ARG A 8 -15.46 27.71 21.50
N ARG A 9 -15.96 27.40 20.32
CA ARG A 9 -16.81 26.22 20.12
C ARG A 9 -15.93 24.97 20.12
N PRO A 10 -16.32 23.87 20.81
CA PRO A 10 -15.59 22.61 20.74
C PRO A 10 -15.92 21.91 19.43
N THR A 11 -14.96 21.84 18.50
CA THR A 11 -15.03 20.93 17.36
C THR A 11 -14.64 19.54 17.84
N SER A 12 -15.63 18.70 18.10
CA SER A 12 -15.44 17.28 18.29
C SER A 12 -15.13 16.61 16.94
N PHE A 13 -13.87 16.52 16.59
CA PHE A 13 -13.41 15.65 15.52
C PHE A 13 -13.22 14.25 16.09
N LEU A 14 -14.24 13.41 15.93
CA LEU A 14 -14.16 11.97 16.14
C LEU A 14 -13.40 11.36 14.95
N TYR A 15 -12.10 11.17 15.12
CA TYR A 15 -11.29 10.31 14.25
C TYR A 15 -11.75 8.87 14.47
N ARG A 16 -12.61 8.36 13.60
CA ARG A 16 -12.78 6.91 13.44
C ARG A 16 -11.58 6.39 12.65
N GLN A 17 -10.55 5.93 13.36
CA GLN A 17 -9.54 5.04 12.80
C GLN A 17 -10.24 3.73 12.45
N LEU A 18 -10.40 3.47 11.17
CA LEU A 18 -10.84 2.17 10.66
C LEU A 18 -9.73 1.16 10.90
N PHE A 19 -9.87 0.40 11.97
CA PHE A 19 -9.08 -0.78 12.24
C PHE A 19 -9.38 -1.87 11.21
N TRP A 20 -8.54 -2.02 10.24
CA TRP A 20 -8.60 -3.12 9.27
C TRP A 20 -7.83 -4.36 9.71
N TRP A 21 -7.58 -4.55 11.02
CA TRP A 21 -6.79 -5.65 11.58
C TRP A 21 -7.47 -6.46 12.68
N ALA A 22 -8.76 -6.29 12.92
CA ALA A 22 -9.53 -7.16 13.81
C ALA A 22 -10.77 -7.63 13.07
N GLY A 23 -10.89 -8.94 12.87
CA GLY A 23 -12.12 -9.55 12.38
C GLY A 23 -13.27 -9.24 13.33
N VAL A 24 -14.18 -8.38 12.88
CA VAL A 24 -15.49 -8.17 13.53
C VAL A 24 -16.56 -8.38 12.49
N ALA A 25 -17.48 -9.26 12.87
CA ALA A 25 -18.63 -9.72 12.13
C ALA A 25 -19.45 -8.58 11.51
N GLU A 26 -19.93 -8.86 10.30
CA GLU A 26 -20.94 -8.09 9.57
C GLU A 26 -22.18 -7.82 10.44
N ARG A 27 -22.47 -6.55 10.72
CA ARG A 27 -23.82 -6.11 11.05
C ARG A 27 -24.37 -5.28 9.90
N ARG A 28 -25.31 -5.85 9.19
CA ARG A 28 -26.16 -5.15 8.21
C ARG A 28 -26.89 -4.00 8.88
N TRP A 29 -26.64 -2.79 8.42
CA TRP A 29 -27.52 -1.65 8.71
C TRP A 29 -28.50 -1.49 7.55
N SER A 30 -29.77 -1.79 7.82
CA SER A 30 -30.88 -1.47 6.95
C SER A 30 -31.45 -0.11 7.35
N HIS A 31 -31.36 0.87 6.50
CA HIS A 31 -32.14 2.11 6.62
C HIS A 31 -33.37 2.03 5.70
N PRO A 32 -34.55 2.34 6.21
CA PRO A 32 -35.73 2.48 5.37
C PRO A 32 -35.84 3.92 4.86
N THR A 33 -35.60 4.15 3.58
CA THR A 33 -36.04 5.38 2.92
C THR A 33 -37.33 5.12 2.16
N LYS A 34 -38.41 5.65 2.68
CA LYS A 34 -39.66 5.86 1.94
C LYS A 34 -39.47 7.08 1.05
N TYR A 35 -39.41 6.89 -0.25
CA TYR A 35 -39.81 7.90 -1.22
C TYR A 35 -40.60 7.26 -2.35
N GLY A 36 -41.69 7.94 -2.75
CA GLY A 36 -42.75 7.47 -3.59
C GLY A 36 -42.31 7.13 -5.02
N ARG A 37 -43.04 6.19 -5.59
CA ARG A 37 -42.93 5.78 -7.00
C ARG A 37 -43.50 6.88 -7.90
N GLY A 38 -42.63 7.51 -8.67
CA GLY A 38 -42.98 8.17 -9.92
C GLY A 38 -42.50 7.29 -11.06
N THR A 39 -43.41 6.69 -11.79
CA THR A 39 -43.13 5.94 -13.02
C THR A 39 -42.73 6.92 -14.13
N MET A 40 -41.43 7.01 -14.35
CA MET A 40 -40.89 7.61 -15.57
C MET A 40 -40.38 6.48 -16.46
N THR A 41 -41.15 6.14 -17.48
CA THR A 41 -40.75 5.20 -18.51
C THR A 41 -39.74 5.89 -19.42
N THR A 42 -38.48 5.74 -19.13
CA THR A 42 -37.38 6.14 -20.05
C THR A 42 -36.99 4.90 -20.83
N LEU A 43 -37.36 4.88 -22.12
CA LEU A 43 -36.84 3.94 -23.11
C LEU A 43 -35.37 4.29 -23.36
N THR A 44 -34.47 3.78 -22.52
CA THR A 44 -33.04 3.68 -22.84
C THR A 44 -32.81 2.32 -23.48
N ALA A 45 -32.82 2.30 -24.82
CA ALA A 45 -32.25 1.18 -25.55
C ALA A 45 -30.77 1.07 -25.12
N GLY A 46 -30.47 0.13 -24.23
CA GLY A 46 -29.13 -0.12 -23.77
C GLY A 46 -28.29 -0.71 -24.91
N TYR A 47 -27.50 0.12 -25.55
CA TYR A 47 -26.47 -0.37 -26.47
C TYR A 47 -25.37 -1.03 -25.63
N SER A 48 -25.08 -2.28 -25.94
CA SER A 48 -23.93 -2.97 -25.31
C SER A 48 -22.63 -2.36 -25.82
N ARG A 49 -21.55 -2.50 -25.06
CA ARG A 49 -20.21 -2.06 -25.49
C ARG A 49 -19.86 -2.62 -26.87
N SER A 50 -20.22 -3.87 -27.13
CA SER A 50 -20.04 -4.53 -28.44
C SER A 50 -20.86 -3.91 -29.58
N ASP A 51 -22.03 -3.35 -29.28
CA ASP A 51 -22.83 -2.65 -30.28
C ASP A 51 -22.20 -1.30 -30.65
N ILE A 52 -21.68 -0.58 -29.67
CA ILE A 52 -20.97 0.69 -29.88
C ILE A 52 -19.68 0.43 -30.68
N GLU A 53 -18.89 -0.57 -30.29
CA GLU A 53 -17.67 -0.94 -31.02
C GLU A 53 -17.94 -1.33 -32.46
N ARG A 54 -19.02 -2.07 -32.72
CA ARG A 54 -19.44 -2.45 -34.07
C ARG A 54 -19.83 -1.24 -34.92
N VAL A 55 -20.60 -0.30 -34.37
CA VAL A 55 -21.00 0.92 -35.07
C VAL A 55 -19.79 1.81 -35.35
N VAL A 56 -18.93 2.03 -34.36
CA VAL A 56 -17.69 2.83 -34.53
C VAL A 56 -16.81 2.23 -35.62
N ARG A 57 -16.60 0.91 -35.59
CA ARG A 57 -15.82 0.19 -36.59
C ARG A 57 -16.42 0.38 -38.01
N SER A 58 -17.72 0.19 -38.16
CA SER A 58 -18.42 0.36 -39.41
C SER A 58 -18.34 1.79 -39.98
N VAL A 59 -18.36 2.81 -39.11
CA VAL A 59 -18.20 4.21 -39.48
C VAL A 59 -16.76 4.50 -39.93
N LEU A 60 -15.78 4.00 -39.21
CA LEU A 60 -14.36 4.16 -39.54
C LEU A 60 -14.02 3.47 -40.89
N GLU A 61 -14.52 2.26 -41.11
CA GLU A 61 -14.34 1.53 -42.38
C GLU A 61 -14.94 2.33 -43.58
N LYS A 62 -16.13 2.91 -43.41
CA LYS A 62 -16.75 3.73 -44.44
C LYS A 62 -16.05 5.05 -44.72
N GLN A 63 -15.53 5.70 -43.69
CA GLN A 63 -14.92 7.04 -43.83
C GLN A 63 -13.44 7.00 -44.19
N LEU A 64 -12.71 5.97 -43.76
CA LEU A 64 -11.26 5.88 -43.97
C LEU A 64 -10.85 4.95 -45.12
N GLY A 65 -11.82 4.23 -45.71
CA GLY A 65 -11.56 3.31 -46.83
C GLY A 65 -10.61 2.15 -46.47
N VAL A 66 -10.46 1.88 -45.19
CA VAL A 66 -9.57 0.81 -44.68
C VAL A 66 -10.39 -0.48 -44.66
N SER A 67 -10.14 -1.35 -45.63
CA SER A 67 -10.61 -2.74 -45.58
C SER A 67 -10.00 -3.40 -44.35
N PRO A 68 -10.75 -4.19 -43.55
CA PRO A 68 -10.17 -4.90 -42.42
C PRO A 68 -9.14 -5.87 -42.99
N ALA A 69 -7.87 -5.47 -42.96
CA ALA A 69 -6.79 -6.45 -43.05
C ALA A 69 -7.10 -7.47 -41.96
N GLN A 70 -7.19 -8.75 -42.37
CA GLN A 70 -7.33 -9.86 -41.43
C GLN A 70 -6.41 -9.58 -40.25
N ALA A 71 -6.96 -9.21 -39.10
CA ALA A 71 -6.20 -9.06 -37.90
C ALA A 71 -5.50 -10.40 -37.70
N ALA A 72 -4.21 -10.43 -37.90
CA ALA A 72 -3.39 -11.58 -37.49
C ALA A 72 -3.86 -11.94 -36.07
N PRO A 73 -3.97 -13.23 -35.73
CA PRO A 73 -4.38 -13.61 -34.38
C PRO A 73 -3.52 -12.81 -33.42
N VAL A 74 -4.15 -11.93 -32.65
CA VAL A 74 -3.48 -11.18 -31.60
C VAL A 74 -2.85 -12.27 -30.76
N SER A 75 -1.50 -12.39 -30.87
CA SER A 75 -0.72 -13.29 -30.02
C SER A 75 -1.24 -13.03 -28.62
N ALA A 76 -1.75 -14.08 -27.99
CA ALA A 76 -2.28 -14.00 -26.64
C ALA A 76 -1.21 -13.26 -25.81
N THR A 77 -1.48 -12.00 -25.49
CA THR A 77 -0.63 -11.25 -24.58
C THR A 77 -0.52 -12.12 -23.34
N PRO A 78 0.68 -12.50 -22.89
CA PRO A 78 0.80 -13.31 -21.69
C PRO A 78 -0.08 -12.67 -20.61
N GLU A 79 -0.91 -13.48 -19.98
CA GLU A 79 -1.86 -13.02 -18.98
C GLU A 79 -1.06 -12.27 -17.91
N ARG A 80 -1.26 -10.97 -17.83
CA ARG A 80 -0.50 -10.13 -16.89
C ARG A 80 -0.85 -10.55 -15.48
N ASN A 81 0.15 -10.77 -14.64
CA ASN A 81 -0.08 -10.88 -13.23
C ASN A 81 -0.88 -9.65 -12.76
N PRO A 82 -1.97 -9.83 -12.00
CA PRO A 82 -2.73 -8.69 -11.50
C PRO A 82 -1.83 -7.83 -10.63
N LEU A 83 -1.81 -6.52 -10.87
CA LEU A 83 -1.07 -5.58 -10.03
C LEU A 83 -1.79 -5.43 -8.70
N VAL A 84 -1.14 -5.89 -7.64
CA VAL A 84 -1.61 -5.73 -6.27
C VAL A 84 -0.87 -4.56 -5.63
N VAL A 85 -1.61 -3.66 -4.98
CA VAL A 85 -1.05 -2.54 -4.22
C VAL A 85 -1.50 -2.67 -2.77
N ASN A 86 -0.55 -2.86 -1.87
CA ASN A 86 -0.80 -3.04 -0.44
C ASN A 86 -0.20 -1.89 0.39
N ILE A 87 -0.89 -1.57 1.48
CA ILE A 87 -0.37 -0.68 2.52
C ILE A 87 0.39 -1.53 3.52
N SER A 88 1.72 -1.36 3.55
CA SER A 88 2.57 -1.83 4.64
C SER A 88 2.38 -0.93 5.85
N ALA A 89 1.42 -1.25 6.70
CA ALA A 89 1.27 -0.56 7.97
C ALA A 89 2.54 -0.76 8.84
N ARG A 90 2.73 0.13 9.82
CA ARG A 90 3.83 -0.02 10.79
C ARG A 90 3.95 -1.45 11.30
N HIS A 91 5.16 -1.98 11.34
CA HIS A 91 5.43 -3.34 11.79
C HIS A 91 6.87 -3.51 12.26
N VAL A 92 7.14 -4.65 12.85
CA VAL A 92 8.46 -5.01 13.39
C VAL A 92 8.87 -6.36 12.82
N HIS A 93 10.12 -6.48 12.44
CA HIS A 93 10.80 -7.77 12.27
C HIS A 93 11.69 -8.01 13.47
N LEU A 94 11.83 -9.25 13.91
CA LEU A 94 12.63 -9.63 15.06
C LEU A 94 13.58 -10.77 14.72
N SER A 95 14.77 -10.74 15.32
CA SER A 95 15.65 -11.91 15.40
C SER A 95 15.07 -12.93 16.38
N GLU A 96 15.49 -14.18 16.28
CA GLU A 96 15.08 -15.22 17.22
C GLU A 96 15.43 -14.85 18.67
N GLU A 97 16.62 -14.29 18.89
CA GLU A 97 17.06 -13.80 20.19
C GLU A 97 16.09 -12.74 20.77
N HIS A 98 15.71 -11.75 19.95
CA HIS A 98 14.79 -10.71 20.40
C HIS A 98 13.36 -11.22 20.61
N VAL A 99 12.94 -12.26 19.88
CA VAL A 99 11.67 -12.96 20.16
C VAL A 99 11.71 -13.59 21.54
N GLU A 100 12.78 -14.28 21.92
CA GLU A 100 12.90 -14.88 23.24
C GLU A 100 12.94 -13.82 24.35
N ILE A 101 13.65 -12.72 24.17
CA ILE A 101 13.70 -11.64 25.18
C ILE A 101 12.32 -11.02 25.37
N LEU A 102 11.61 -10.74 24.29
CA LEU A 102 10.33 -10.02 24.33
C LEU A 102 9.15 -10.90 24.75
N PHE A 103 9.17 -12.19 24.41
CA PHE A 103 8.04 -13.10 24.62
C PHE A 103 8.32 -14.27 25.56
N GLY A 104 9.56 -14.43 26.01
CA GLY A 104 9.99 -15.48 26.91
C GLY A 104 10.87 -16.53 26.24
N LYS A 105 11.67 -17.21 27.06
CA LYS A 105 12.61 -18.23 26.59
C LYS A 105 11.89 -19.36 25.82
N GLY A 106 12.39 -19.70 24.64
CA GLY A 106 11.80 -20.70 23.76
C GLY A 106 10.57 -20.23 22.99
N ALA A 107 10.19 -18.95 23.11
CA ALA A 107 9.08 -18.39 22.33
C ALA A 107 9.42 -18.38 20.83
N THR A 108 8.43 -18.65 20.02
CA THR A 108 8.49 -18.57 18.55
C THR A 108 7.37 -17.71 18.02
N LEU A 109 7.52 -17.17 16.81
CA LEU A 109 6.44 -16.40 16.18
C LEU A 109 5.32 -17.33 15.73
N GLU A 110 4.11 -17.05 16.19
CA GLU A 110 2.91 -17.81 15.83
C GLU A 110 2.20 -17.14 14.65
N PRO A 111 2.10 -17.81 13.48
CA PRO A 111 1.39 -17.25 12.35
C PRO A 111 -0.09 -16.98 12.69
N MET A 112 -0.56 -15.78 12.38
CA MET A 112 -1.96 -15.38 12.49
C MET A 112 -2.61 -15.28 11.10
N LYS A 113 -1.89 -14.70 10.13
CA LYS A 113 -2.37 -14.47 8.77
C LYS A 113 -1.20 -14.50 7.80
N SER A 114 -1.30 -15.29 6.73
CA SER A 114 -0.35 -15.24 5.62
C SER A 114 -0.41 -13.90 4.90
N LEU A 115 0.74 -13.39 4.46
CA LEU A 115 0.83 -12.20 3.61
C LEU A 115 0.74 -12.62 2.14
N TYR A 116 0.68 -11.64 1.25
CA TYR A 116 0.57 -11.90 -0.18
C TYR A 116 1.82 -12.59 -0.75
N GLN A 117 3.00 -12.20 -0.26
CA GLN A 117 4.25 -12.89 -0.59
C GLN A 117 4.35 -14.21 0.15
N ASP A 118 4.73 -15.27 -0.57
CA ASP A 118 4.83 -16.62 0.00
C ASP A 118 5.91 -16.71 1.08
N GLY A 119 5.61 -17.42 2.15
CA GLY A 119 6.51 -17.62 3.28
C GLY A 119 6.52 -16.49 4.32
N PHE A 120 5.83 -15.37 4.05
CA PHE A 120 5.68 -14.26 4.99
C PHE A 120 4.32 -14.31 5.68
N PHE A 121 4.29 -13.89 6.94
CA PHE A 121 3.06 -13.87 7.72
C PHE A 121 3.07 -12.76 8.78
N ALA A 122 1.88 -12.30 9.14
CA ALA A 122 1.68 -11.53 10.35
C ALA A 122 1.58 -12.48 11.53
N ALA A 123 2.40 -12.29 12.55
CA ALA A 123 2.36 -13.10 13.76
C ALA A 123 1.22 -12.66 14.69
N LYS A 124 0.82 -13.51 15.64
CA LYS A 124 -0.08 -13.11 16.73
C LYS A 124 0.58 -12.09 17.65
N GLN A 125 1.88 -12.16 17.79
CA GLN A 125 2.67 -11.32 18.67
C GLN A 125 2.66 -9.86 18.20
N THR A 126 2.61 -8.97 19.18
CA THR A 126 2.75 -7.54 19.03
C THR A 126 3.74 -7.01 20.08
N VAL A 127 4.37 -5.90 19.78
CA VAL A 127 5.24 -5.18 20.70
C VAL A 127 4.81 -3.72 20.79
N MET A 128 5.21 -3.07 21.86
CA MET A 128 5.14 -1.62 21.98
C MET A 128 6.47 -1.04 21.50
N VAL A 129 6.41 -0.02 20.63
CA VAL A 129 7.57 0.73 20.15
C VAL A 129 7.63 2.06 20.90
N VAL A 130 8.74 2.34 21.59
CA VAL A 130 8.93 3.55 22.39
C VAL A 130 10.03 4.40 21.79
N GLY A 131 9.71 5.67 21.53
CA GLY A 131 10.65 6.64 20.98
C GLY A 131 11.20 7.63 22.02
N PRO A 132 12.18 8.46 21.65
CA PRO A 132 12.86 9.38 22.54
C PRO A 132 11.96 10.49 23.12
N ARG A 133 10.83 10.80 22.49
CA ARG A 133 9.82 11.75 23.02
C ARG A 133 8.99 11.17 24.17
N LYS A 134 9.32 10.00 24.70
CA LYS A 134 8.53 9.29 25.71
C LYS A 134 7.10 8.99 25.24
N ARG A 135 6.90 8.90 23.94
CA ARG A 135 5.67 8.42 23.30
C ARG A 135 5.88 7.00 22.83
N MET A 136 4.79 6.27 22.71
CA MET A 136 4.79 4.87 22.32
C MET A 136 3.70 4.59 21.30
N LEU A 137 3.96 3.58 20.47
CA LEU A 137 3.00 2.96 19.58
C LEU A 137 2.68 1.57 20.16
N PRO A 138 1.49 1.35 20.68
CA PRO A 138 1.08 0.04 21.19
C PRO A 138 0.77 -0.92 20.04
N GLU A 139 0.80 -2.22 20.35
CA GLU A 139 0.31 -3.30 19.47
C GLU A 139 0.89 -3.30 18.05
N VAL A 140 2.16 -2.89 17.91
CA VAL A 140 2.85 -2.96 16.63
C VAL A 140 3.08 -4.42 16.28
N ARG A 141 2.58 -4.84 15.12
CA ARG A 141 2.58 -6.23 14.66
C ARG A 141 3.98 -6.72 14.35
N VAL A 142 4.30 -7.93 14.80
CA VAL A 142 5.52 -8.63 14.37
C VAL A 142 5.20 -9.37 13.07
N LEU A 143 6.08 -9.21 12.07
CA LEU A 143 6.03 -9.98 10.83
C LEU A 143 7.12 -11.04 10.83
N GLY A 144 6.73 -12.25 10.48
CA GLY A 144 7.62 -13.39 10.29
C GLY A 144 7.91 -13.69 8.82
N PRO A 145 8.92 -14.52 8.58
CA PRO A 145 9.78 -15.25 9.54
C PRO A 145 10.77 -14.34 10.27
N CYS A 146 11.45 -14.89 11.31
CA CYS A 146 12.51 -14.19 12.01
C CYS A 146 13.63 -13.78 11.07
N ARG A 147 14.14 -12.56 11.27
CA ARG A 147 15.27 -11.96 10.55
C ARG A 147 15.90 -10.87 11.42
N PRO A 148 17.01 -10.23 11.00
CA PRO A 148 17.56 -9.11 11.75
C PRO A 148 16.51 -8.09 12.13
N SER A 149 16.49 -7.66 13.39
CA SER A 149 15.43 -6.83 13.93
C SER A 149 15.39 -5.45 13.30
N GLN A 150 14.20 -5.04 12.90
CA GLN A 150 13.93 -3.80 12.18
C GLN A 150 12.53 -3.31 12.51
N VAL A 151 12.36 -2.00 12.58
CA VAL A 151 11.06 -1.34 12.75
C VAL A 151 10.79 -0.49 11.53
N GLU A 152 9.67 -0.74 10.87
CA GLU A 152 9.19 0.05 9.73
C GLU A 152 8.03 0.93 10.16
N LEU A 153 8.19 2.23 9.98
CA LEU A 153 7.24 3.26 10.40
C LEU A 153 6.76 4.08 9.21
N ALA A 154 5.56 4.62 9.30
CA ALA A 154 5.15 5.73 8.46
C ALA A 154 5.79 7.04 8.98
N PHE A 155 5.74 8.11 8.18
CA PHE A 155 6.33 9.39 8.57
C PHE A 155 5.65 10.00 9.80
N THR A 156 4.32 9.94 9.85
CA THR A 156 3.54 10.41 11.02
C THR A 156 3.86 9.63 12.30
N ASP A 157 4.13 8.33 12.19
CA ASP A 157 4.59 7.52 13.34
C ASP A 157 5.94 7.99 13.84
N SER A 158 6.89 8.21 12.93
CA SER A 158 8.24 8.69 13.22
C SER A 158 8.20 10.06 13.92
N ILE A 159 7.39 11.00 13.42
CA ILE A 159 7.17 12.32 14.05
C ILE A 159 6.58 12.14 15.45
N SER A 160 5.58 11.28 15.60
CA SER A 160 4.95 11.03 16.90
C SER A 160 5.93 10.53 17.95
N LEU A 161 6.77 9.56 17.58
CA LEU A 161 7.79 9.00 18.45
C LEU A 161 8.99 9.94 18.67
N GLY A 162 9.22 10.90 17.77
CA GLY A 162 10.38 11.78 17.74
C GLY A 162 11.63 11.10 17.22
N ILE A 163 11.45 10.14 16.31
CA ILE A 163 12.53 9.43 15.64
C ILE A 163 12.68 10.03 14.23
N ASP A 164 13.86 10.48 13.87
CA ASP A 164 14.17 10.89 12.50
C ASP A 164 14.56 9.64 11.67
N ALA A 165 13.56 8.87 11.29
CA ALA A 165 13.75 7.64 10.55
C ALA A 165 14.00 7.93 9.06
N PRO A 166 15.17 7.57 8.52
CA PRO A 166 15.46 7.75 7.10
C PRO A 166 14.64 6.81 6.23
N ILE A 167 14.44 7.19 4.97
CA ILE A 167 13.90 6.28 3.96
C ILE A 167 15.00 5.30 3.56
N ARG A 168 14.72 3.99 3.72
CA ARG A 168 15.65 2.90 3.36
C ARG A 168 14.90 1.76 2.69
N ILE A 169 15.62 0.98 1.89
CA ILE A 169 15.15 -0.35 1.50
C ILE A 169 15.16 -1.25 2.73
N SER A 170 14.10 -2.02 2.92
CA SER A 170 14.00 -2.97 4.03
C SER A 170 15.21 -3.91 4.08
N GLY A 171 15.87 -3.97 5.22
CA GLY A 171 17.15 -4.67 5.45
C GLY A 171 18.37 -3.76 5.51
N ASP A 172 18.29 -2.54 5.03
CA ASP A 172 19.37 -1.56 5.17
C ASP A 172 19.23 -0.82 6.51
N HIS A 173 20.08 -1.18 7.46
CA HIS A 173 20.09 -0.61 8.81
C HIS A 173 21.23 0.40 9.02
N HIS A 174 22.05 0.68 8.00
CA HIS A 174 23.20 1.54 8.14
C HIS A 174 22.80 2.98 8.47
N ASP A 175 23.42 3.54 9.53
CA ASP A 175 23.16 4.90 10.03
C ASP A 175 21.67 5.21 10.27
N THR A 176 20.94 4.22 10.78
CA THR A 176 19.53 4.39 11.14
C THR A 176 19.38 4.57 12.65
N PRO A 177 18.37 5.32 13.12
CA PRO A 177 18.12 5.46 14.55
C PRO A 177 17.62 4.15 15.17
N GLY A 178 17.68 4.10 16.50
CA GLY A 178 17.14 3.01 17.30
C GLY A 178 15.83 3.39 17.98
N CYS A 179 15.31 2.44 18.74
CA CYS A 179 14.13 2.60 19.60
C CYS A 179 14.14 1.55 20.70
N VAL A 180 13.17 1.64 21.62
CA VAL A 180 12.95 0.60 22.61
C VAL A 180 11.72 -0.21 22.23
N LEU A 181 11.85 -1.53 22.21
CA LEU A 181 10.76 -2.49 22.02
C LEU A 181 10.38 -3.08 23.39
N VAL A 182 9.09 -3.12 23.69
CA VAL A 182 8.57 -3.70 24.93
C VAL A 182 7.60 -4.81 24.57
N GLY A 183 7.91 -6.00 25.06
CA GLY A 183 7.05 -7.19 24.97
C GLY A 183 6.53 -7.60 26.35
N PRO A 184 5.71 -8.64 26.43
CA PRO A 184 5.11 -9.10 27.69
C PRO A 184 6.15 -9.68 28.68
N ALA A 185 7.28 -10.18 28.20
CA ALA A 185 8.29 -10.83 29.03
C ALA A 185 9.56 -9.99 29.23
N GLY A 186 9.80 -8.98 28.39
CA GLY A 186 11.02 -8.19 28.47
C GLY A 186 11.07 -6.99 27.54
N VAL A 187 12.24 -6.38 27.50
CA VAL A 187 12.51 -5.14 26.77
C VAL A 187 13.78 -5.31 25.95
N VAL A 188 13.78 -4.80 24.73
CA VAL A 188 14.94 -4.75 23.84
C VAL A 188 15.20 -3.30 23.44
N GLU A 189 16.41 -2.82 23.64
CA GLU A 189 16.88 -1.57 23.09
C GLU A 189 17.57 -1.83 21.74
N LEU A 190 16.93 -1.44 20.66
CA LEU A 190 17.55 -1.44 19.33
C LEU A 190 18.44 -0.21 19.19
N LYS A 191 19.71 -0.42 18.91
CA LYS A 191 20.66 0.67 18.65
C LYS A 191 20.46 1.31 17.28
N GLN A 192 19.95 0.53 16.32
CA GLN A 192 19.65 0.92 14.95
C GLN A 192 18.54 0.02 14.38
N GLY A 193 18.04 0.35 13.20
CA GLY A 193 17.06 -0.48 12.50
C GLY A 193 15.66 0.14 12.42
N VAL A 194 15.49 1.42 12.82
CA VAL A 194 14.22 2.12 12.59
C VAL A 194 14.30 2.87 11.27
N ILE A 195 13.41 2.53 10.35
CA ILE A 195 13.35 3.10 9.00
C ILE A 195 11.92 3.50 8.63
N ARG A 196 11.82 4.36 7.61
CA ARG A 196 10.64 4.43 6.76
C ARG A 196 10.94 3.59 5.52
N ALA A 197 10.16 2.54 5.30
CA ALA A 197 10.38 1.69 4.13
C ALA A 197 10.15 2.50 2.84
N MET A 198 11.14 2.48 1.95
CA MET A 198 11.00 3.07 0.63
C MET A 198 9.87 2.36 -0.11
N ARG A 199 8.97 3.15 -0.74
CA ARG A 199 7.96 2.56 -1.61
C ARG A 199 8.61 1.70 -2.68
N HIS A 200 8.09 0.53 -2.92
CA HIS A 200 8.72 -0.41 -3.84
C HIS A 200 7.71 -1.36 -4.48
N VAL A 201 8.13 -1.96 -5.59
CA VAL A 201 7.39 -3.03 -6.24
C VAL A 201 8.25 -4.29 -6.26
N HIS A 202 7.69 -5.40 -5.79
CA HIS A 202 8.24 -6.73 -6.00
C HIS A 202 7.92 -7.22 -7.39
N MET A 203 8.93 -7.70 -8.12
CA MET A 203 8.78 -8.21 -9.47
C MET A 203 9.56 -9.50 -9.66
N SER A 204 8.90 -10.49 -10.26
CA SER A 204 9.60 -11.66 -10.80
C SER A 204 10.44 -11.28 -12.02
N PRO A 205 11.38 -12.12 -12.47
CA PRO A 205 12.10 -11.89 -13.72
C PRO A 205 11.18 -11.68 -14.93
N ALA A 206 10.06 -12.41 -14.99
CA ALA A 206 9.07 -12.27 -16.06
C ALA A 206 8.35 -10.91 -16.00
N ASP A 207 8.00 -10.44 -14.80
CA ASP A 207 7.40 -9.11 -14.63
C ASP A 207 8.38 -8.02 -15.04
N MET A 208 9.66 -8.12 -14.63
CA MET A 208 10.70 -7.16 -15.02
C MET A 208 10.90 -7.10 -16.53
N GLU A 209 10.92 -8.25 -17.21
CA GLU A 209 10.99 -8.33 -18.66
C GLU A 209 9.78 -7.67 -19.31
N GLN A 210 8.57 -7.96 -18.82
CA GLN A 210 7.32 -7.42 -19.33
C GLN A 210 7.24 -5.89 -19.21
N TYR A 211 7.71 -5.31 -18.09
CA TYR A 211 7.76 -3.87 -17.87
C TYR A 211 9.03 -3.21 -18.47
N GLY A 212 9.98 -4.00 -18.97
CA GLY A 212 11.25 -3.53 -19.52
C GLY A 212 12.11 -2.82 -18.49
N VAL A 213 12.14 -3.32 -17.25
CA VAL A 213 12.90 -2.75 -16.12
C VAL A 213 13.85 -3.78 -15.52
N LYS A 214 14.78 -3.31 -14.68
CA LYS A 214 15.76 -4.13 -13.97
C LYS A 214 15.62 -3.93 -12.47
N ASN A 215 16.16 -4.86 -11.69
CA ASN A 215 16.28 -4.68 -10.24
C ASN A 215 17.05 -3.40 -9.90
N GLY A 216 16.48 -2.58 -9.03
CA GLY A 216 17.03 -1.27 -8.65
C GLY A 216 16.56 -0.09 -9.50
N ASP A 217 15.93 -0.32 -10.65
CA ASP A 217 15.29 0.75 -11.42
C ASP A 217 14.20 1.47 -10.60
N ARG A 218 13.77 2.63 -11.10
CA ARG A 218 12.67 3.39 -10.56
C ARG A 218 11.48 3.33 -11.50
N MET A 219 10.29 3.24 -10.91
CA MET A 219 9.03 3.33 -11.62
C MET A 219 8.14 4.40 -10.98
N HIS A 220 7.03 4.69 -11.61
CA HIS A 220 5.95 5.50 -11.03
C HIS A 220 4.72 4.62 -10.85
N LEU A 221 3.92 4.94 -9.85
CA LEU A 221 2.63 4.30 -9.59
C LEU A 221 1.54 5.36 -9.74
N ARG A 222 0.69 5.21 -10.76
CA ARG A 222 -0.53 5.99 -10.90
C ARG A 222 -1.67 5.29 -10.16
N ILE A 223 -2.38 6.03 -9.35
CA ILE A 223 -3.53 5.56 -8.58
C ILE A 223 -4.71 6.47 -8.90
N GLU A 224 -5.78 5.93 -9.45
CA GLU A 224 -7.01 6.64 -9.70
C GLU A 224 -7.99 6.38 -8.56
N SER A 225 -8.23 7.42 -7.76
CA SER A 225 -9.17 7.39 -6.65
C SER A 225 -10.11 8.59 -6.71
N PRO A 226 -11.33 8.49 -6.21
CA PRO A 226 -12.24 9.64 -6.14
C PRO A 226 -11.59 10.82 -5.41
N SER A 227 -11.43 11.94 -6.10
CA SER A 227 -10.83 13.20 -5.61
C SER A 227 -9.36 13.11 -5.14
N CYS A 228 -8.69 11.97 -5.36
CA CYS A 228 -7.31 11.73 -4.91
C CYS A 228 -6.44 11.07 -5.98
N THR A 229 -6.77 11.21 -7.27
CA THR A 229 -5.93 10.65 -8.35
C THR A 229 -4.54 11.27 -8.30
N THR A 230 -3.53 10.40 -8.21
CA THR A 230 -2.14 10.79 -7.92
C THR A 230 -1.16 9.90 -8.66
N VAL A 231 0.02 10.43 -8.96
CA VAL A 231 1.18 9.64 -9.37
C VAL A 231 2.22 9.71 -8.25
N LEU A 232 2.60 8.55 -7.74
CA LEU A 232 3.72 8.41 -6.80
C LEU A 232 4.95 8.01 -7.59
N GLU A 233 5.95 8.86 -7.61
CA GLU A 233 7.21 8.64 -8.29
C GLU A 233 8.21 7.89 -7.40
N ASP A 234 9.38 7.55 -7.94
CA ASP A 234 10.50 6.89 -7.23
C ASP A 234 10.17 5.54 -6.58
N LEU A 235 9.27 4.79 -7.16
CA LEU A 235 8.96 3.42 -6.73
C LEU A 235 10.13 2.49 -7.07
N ALA A 236 10.82 1.95 -6.08
CA ALA A 236 11.98 1.08 -6.30
C ALA A 236 11.56 -0.30 -6.82
N VAL A 237 12.19 -0.77 -7.89
CA VAL A 237 12.00 -2.16 -8.37
C VAL A 237 12.84 -3.11 -7.53
N ARG A 238 12.21 -4.11 -6.92
CA ARG A 238 12.84 -5.20 -6.16
C ARG A 238 12.59 -6.53 -6.86
N GLY A 239 13.59 -6.94 -7.64
CA GLY A 239 13.53 -8.20 -8.39
C GLY A 239 13.95 -9.41 -7.56
N ASP A 240 13.13 -10.45 -7.52
CA ASP A 240 13.45 -11.76 -6.96
C ASP A 240 12.64 -12.85 -7.69
N ALA A 241 13.22 -14.04 -7.85
CA ALA A 241 12.58 -15.14 -8.58
C ALA A 241 11.34 -15.72 -7.85
N LYS A 242 11.23 -15.49 -6.54
CA LYS A 242 10.18 -16.09 -5.70
C LYS A 242 9.07 -15.12 -5.31
N VAL A 243 9.12 -13.88 -5.77
CA VAL A 243 8.12 -12.86 -5.42
C VAL A 243 6.99 -12.80 -6.43
N LYS A 244 5.83 -12.40 -5.94
CA LYS A 244 4.66 -12.04 -6.75
C LYS A 244 4.67 -10.54 -7.01
N LEU A 245 4.05 -10.12 -8.12
CA LEU A 245 3.92 -8.69 -8.47
C LEU A 245 3.09 -7.98 -7.39
N GLU A 246 3.73 -7.11 -6.63
CA GLU A 246 3.11 -6.41 -5.51
C GLU A 246 3.81 -5.09 -5.23
N VAL A 247 3.03 -4.02 -5.12
CA VAL A 247 3.51 -2.71 -4.67
C VAL A 247 3.26 -2.55 -3.17
N HIS A 248 4.26 -2.03 -2.48
CA HIS A 248 4.19 -1.65 -1.07
C HIS A 248 4.28 -0.14 -0.93
N LEU A 249 3.27 0.44 -0.27
CA LEU A 249 3.21 1.82 0.18
C LEU A 249 3.16 1.85 1.71
N ASP A 250 3.60 2.92 2.33
CA ASP A 250 3.37 3.11 3.76
C ASP A 250 1.93 3.60 4.05
N THR A 251 1.57 3.71 5.33
CA THR A 251 0.22 4.13 5.75
C THR A 251 -0.10 5.56 5.30
N ASP A 252 0.86 6.46 5.36
CA ASP A 252 0.65 7.87 4.99
C ASP A 252 0.45 8.01 3.48
N GLU A 253 1.25 7.30 2.69
CA GLU A 253 1.14 7.24 1.24
C GLU A 253 -0.22 6.66 0.80
N GLY A 254 -0.61 5.53 1.37
CA GLY A 254 -1.89 4.89 1.06
C GLY A 254 -3.10 5.74 1.46
N ASN A 255 -3.01 6.46 2.58
CA ASN A 255 -4.05 7.37 3.03
C ASN A 255 -4.14 8.63 2.14
N ALA A 256 -2.99 9.18 1.74
CA ALA A 256 -2.94 10.38 0.88
C ALA A 256 -3.63 10.15 -0.47
N VAL A 257 -3.56 8.94 -1.01
CA VAL A 257 -4.18 8.58 -2.30
C VAL A 257 -5.55 7.92 -2.14
N ASN A 258 -6.08 7.79 -0.91
CA ASN A 258 -7.33 7.06 -0.64
C ASN A 258 -7.36 5.67 -1.31
N LEU A 259 -6.27 4.91 -1.12
CA LEU A 259 -6.06 3.62 -1.79
C LEU A 259 -7.25 2.65 -1.68
N PRO A 260 -7.97 2.54 -0.53
CA PRO A 260 -9.13 1.64 -0.43
C PRO A 260 -10.28 1.97 -1.40
N ALA A 261 -10.35 3.20 -1.92
CA ALA A 261 -11.35 3.62 -2.89
C ALA A 261 -10.79 3.69 -4.32
N ALA A 262 -9.56 3.25 -4.55
CA ALA A 262 -8.94 3.27 -5.86
C ALA A 262 -9.74 2.40 -6.86
N THR A 263 -9.98 2.95 -8.03
CA THR A 263 -10.70 2.29 -9.13
C THR A 263 -9.75 1.71 -10.16
N HIS A 264 -8.53 2.25 -10.23
CA HIS A 264 -7.49 1.80 -11.14
C HIS A 264 -6.11 2.08 -10.58
N VAL A 265 -5.16 1.17 -10.83
CA VAL A 265 -3.75 1.32 -10.49
C VAL A 265 -2.89 0.90 -11.68
N GLU A 266 -1.81 1.63 -11.94
CA GLU A 266 -0.94 1.40 -13.09
C GLU A 266 0.51 1.68 -12.72
N LEU A 267 1.42 0.76 -13.11
CA LEU A 267 2.85 0.99 -13.07
C LEU A 267 3.32 1.64 -14.37
N ILE A 268 4.02 2.75 -14.24
CA ILE A 268 4.54 3.54 -15.36
C ILE A 268 6.07 3.51 -15.31
N LYS A 269 6.69 3.08 -16.40
CA LYS A 269 8.13 3.25 -16.58
C LYS A 269 8.42 4.70 -16.92
N PRO A 270 9.30 5.41 -16.17
CA PRO A 270 9.73 6.75 -16.53
C PRO A 270 10.34 6.76 -17.94
N HIS A 271 9.96 7.71 -18.76
CA HIS A 271 10.67 7.97 -19.99
C HIS A 271 12.04 8.58 -19.64
N ALA A 272 13.11 8.06 -20.23
CA ALA A 272 14.40 8.72 -20.13
C ALA A 272 14.24 10.15 -20.66
N CYS A 273 14.49 11.15 -19.80
CA CYS A 273 14.44 12.53 -20.23
C CYS A 273 15.59 12.74 -21.24
N ALA A 274 15.27 13.19 -22.44
CA ALA A 274 16.30 13.47 -23.47
C ALA A 274 17.27 14.61 -23.05
N CYS A 275 17.11 15.17 -21.85
CA CYS A 275 17.88 16.30 -21.34
C CYS A 275 19.14 15.91 -20.56
N GLU A 276 19.40 14.63 -20.30
CA GLU A 276 20.58 14.20 -19.53
C GLU A 276 21.83 13.93 -20.39
N GLN A 277 21.86 14.41 -21.63
CA GLN A 277 23.04 14.34 -22.49
C GLN A 277 23.67 15.73 -22.67
N HIS A 278 24.05 16.38 -21.55
CA HIS A 278 24.98 17.54 -21.62
C HIS A 278 25.96 17.50 -20.45
#